data_dcf36d8f4405cf1814802bd691916c6a
#
_entry.id   dcf36d8f4405cf1814802bd691916c6a
#
_cell.length_a   1.000
_cell.length_b   1.000
_cell.length_c   1.000
_cell.angle_alpha   90.00
_cell.angle_beta   90.00
_cell.angle_gamma   90.00
#
_symmetry.space_group_name_H-M   'P 1'
#
loop_
_entity.id
_entity.type
_entity.pdbx_description
1 polymer ?
#
loop_
_entity_poly.entity_id
_entity_poly.type
_entity_poly.pdbx_seq_one_letter_code
_entity_poly.pdbx_strand_id
1 'polypeptide(L)'
;SEMCIRDRFSANTPYFYSTYDGDNEAAEFIAEKEAKAAEKGEPRKKKVLVFGSGPIRIGQGIEFDYCSVHCVWTLKKHGCEAILVNNNPETVSTDFDTGDRLYFDPLNPESVDNIIATEKPDACVVQFGGQTAIKLAKHMDEIGLPILGTPADAIDEAEDRERFDELLERCSIPRAPGRTVFNLEEALAAADEIGLPVLMRPSYVLGGQNMIVAYTKADVIEYMGVITEHVDMDHPVLLDKYIMGTECEVDAICDGENYLIPGIMEQVERTGVHSGDSICVYPAQHLTQAEIDTMVDYTGRFARELHVTGLVNVQYAVSNGKVYVIEVNPRSSRTVPYISKVTGVPMVDLAVRCCLGEKLTDMGYGTGLHPNAPYVAVKVPVFSFEKLHGVDTQFGPEMKSTGEVLGIAPNFHDALLKGLIGAGYTFKTL
;
A
#
# COMPACT_ATOMS: atom_id res chain seq x y z
N SER A 1 -12.19 -25.62 -19.75
CA SER A 1 -10.90 -26.09 -20.25
C SER A 1 -9.90 -26.02 -19.11
N GLU A 2 -9.24 -27.12 -18.80
CA GLU A 2 -8.18 -27.11 -17.81
C GLU A 2 -7.04 -26.24 -18.32
N MET A 3 -6.62 -25.29 -17.51
CA MET A 3 -5.48 -24.43 -17.77
C MET A 3 -4.22 -25.19 -17.36
N CYS A 4 -3.28 -25.36 -18.26
CA CYS A 4 -2.02 -26.07 -17.97
C CYS A 4 -0.93 -25.07 -17.64
N ILE A 5 -0.12 -25.39 -16.65
CA ILE A 5 1.01 -24.57 -16.20
C ILE A 5 2.29 -25.23 -16.72
N ARG A 6 3.06 -24.49 -17.48
CA ARG A 6 4.18 -25.01 -18.25
C ARG A 6 5.50 -24.30 -17.93
N ASP A 7 6.59 -25.07 -17.83
CA ASP A 7 7.96 -24.52 -17.80
C ASP A 7 8.38 -24.03 -19.19
N ARG A 8 8.91 -22.84 -19.30
CA ARG A 8 9.27 -22.23 -20.57
C ARG A 8 10.69 -22.56 -21.01
N PHE A 9 11.60 -22.73 -20.05
CA PHE A 9 13.00 -22.97 -20.27
C PHE A 9 13.58 -23.92 -19.24
N SER A 10 14.56 -24.73 -19.61
CA SER A 10 15.37 -25.50 -18.67
C SER A 10 16.23 -24.52 -17.85
N ALA A 11 15.71 -24.08 -16.71
CA ALA A 11 16.37 -23.16 -15.80
C ALA A 11 16.63 -23.83 -14.45
N ASN A 12 17.59 -23.31 -13.69
CA ASN A 12 17.87 -23.80 -12.34
C ASN A 12 16.76 -23.43 -11.35
N THR A 13 16.01 -22.36 -11.64
CA THR A 13 14.84 -21.92 -10.86
C THR A 13 13.59 -22.07 -11.71
N PRO A 14 12.55 -22.74 -11.22
CA PRO A 14 11.32 -22.97 -11.96
C PRO A 14 10.56 -21.68 -12.20
N TYR A 15 10.23 -21.47 -13.45
CA TYR A 15 9.47 -20.34 -13.94
C TYR A 15 8.31 -20.89 -14.79
N PHE A 16 7.07 -20.63 -14.36
CA PHE A 16 5.86 -21.18 -14.94
C PHE A 16 4.92 -20.09 -15.45
N TYR A 17 4.09 -20.43 -16.39
CA TYR A 17 3.00 -19.60 -16.88
C TYR A 17 1.85 -20.50 -17.37
N SER A 18 0.62 -19.99 -17.32
CA SER A 18 -0.55 -20.74 -17.75
C SER A 18 -0.69 -20.82 -19.26
N THR A 19 -1.05 -21.99 -19.78
CA THR A 19 -1.39 -22.23 -21.18
C THR A 19 -2.67 -23.05 -21.27
N TYR A 20 -3.24 -23.17 -22.48
CA TYR A 20 -4.39 -24.03 -22.75
C TYR A 20 -3.98 -25.41 -23.30
N ASP A 21 -2.73 -25.80 -23.17
CA ASP A 21 -2.21 -27.12 -23.54
C ASP A 21 -2.61 -28.21 -22.53
N GLY A 22 -2.44 -29.49 -22.89
CA GLY A 22 -2.90 -30.63 -22.07
C GLY A 22 -1.97 -31.05 -20.94
N ASP A 23 -0.74 -30.53 -20.88
CA ASP A 23 0.30 -30.96 -19.92
C ASP A 23 0.45 -29.98 -18.75
N ASN A 24 0.75 -30.49 -17.54
CA ASN A 24 1.03 -29.66 -16.36
C ASN A 24 2.45 -29.93 -15.86
N GLU A 25 3.43 -29.28 -16.46
CA GLU A 25 4.85 -29.44 -16.15
C GLU A 25 5.19 -28.98 -14.71
N ALA A 26 4.43 -28.01 -14.15
CA ALA A 26 4.62 -27.59 -12.76
C ALA A 26 4.27 -28.70 -11.77
N ALA A 27 3.19 -29.43 -12.01
CA ALA A 27 2.80 -30.56 -11.17
C ALA A 27 3.85 -31.69 -11.21
N GLU A 28 4.41 -31.98 -12.39
CA GLU A 28 5.49 -32.96 -12.54
C GLU A 28 6.75 -32.52 -11.79
N PHE A 29 7.17 -31.27 -11.96
CA PHE A 29 8.30 -30.69 -11.26
C PHE A 29 8.15 -30.77 -9.73
N ILE A 30 6.96 -30.40 -9.19
CA ILE A 30 6.67 -30.44 -7.76
C ILE A 30 6.77 -31.88 -7.25
N ALA A 31 6.16 -32.84 -7.97
CA ALA A 31 6.20 -34.27 -7.60
C ALA A 31 7.65 -34.81 -7.55
N GLU A 32 8.48 -34.47 -8.54
CA GLU A 32 9.90 -34.87 -8.54
C GLU A 32 10.68 -34.26 -7.38
N LYS A 33 10.44 -32.96 -7.08
CA LYS A 33 11.09 -32.26 -5.98
C LYS A 33 10.72 -32.88 -4.63
N GLU A 34 9.44 -33.15 -4.42
CA GLU A 34 8.93 -33.76 -3.20
C GLU A 34 9.46 -35.21 -3.03
N ALA A 35 9.52 -35.99 -4.11
CA ALA A 35 10.09 -37.31 -4.07
C ALA A 35 11.60 -37.30 -3.68
N LYS A 36 12.38 -36.39 -4.28
CA LYS A 36 13.81 -36.21 -3.94
C LYS A 36 14.04 -35.77 -2.49
N ALA A 37 13.16 -34.89 -1.97
CA ALA A 37 13.23 -34.48 -0.57
C ALA A 37 12.90 -35.64 0.39
N ALA A 38 11.87 -36.43 0.05
CA ALA A 38 11.49 -37.62 0.82
C ALA A 38 12.62 -38.68 0.86
N GLU A 39 13.29 -38.94 -0.28
CA GLU A 39 14.46 -39.84 -0.34
C GLU A 39 15.59 -39.39 0.58
N LYS A 40 15.78 -38.07 0.74
CA LYS A 40 16.82 -37.52 1.63
C LYS A 40 16.36 -37.41 3.08
N GLY A 41 15.09 -37.69 3.38
CA GLY A 41 14.49 -37.50 4.71
C GLY A 41 14.37 -36.05 5.12
N GLU A 42 14.29 -35.13 4.17
CA GLU A 42 14.10 -33.70 4.44
C GLU A 42 12.63 -33.44 4.88
N PRO A 43 12.41 -32.65 5.94
CA PRO A 43 11.06 -32.33 6.36
C PRO A 43 10.35 -31.47 5.30
N ARG A 44 9.03 -31.68 5.15
CA ARG A 44 8.20 -30.83 4.29
C ARG A 44 8.23 -29.39 4.80
N LYS A 45 8.55 -28.46 3.94
CA LYS A 45 8.49 -27.03 4.23
C LYS A 45 7.07 -26.51 4.09
N LYS A 46 6.73 -25.49 4.87
CA LYS A 46 5.48 -24.73 4.71
C LYS A 46 5.52 -23.99 3.38
N LYS A 47 4.57 -24.25 2.49
CA LYS A 47 4.43 -23.57 1.20
C LYS A 47 3.64 -22.29 1.38
N VAL A 48 4.18 -21.15 0.99
CA VAL A 48 3.52 -19.84 1.10
C VAL A 48 3.47 -19.18 -0.27
N LEU A 49 2.27 -18.86 -0.71
CA LEU A 49 2.03 -18.13 -1.95
C LEU A 49 2.12 -16.62 -1.68
N VAL A 50 2.97 -15.93 -2.41
CA VAL A 50 3.15 -14.47 -2.30
C VAL A 50 2.62 -13.81 -3.57
N PHE A 51 1.64 -12.92 -3.43
CA PHE A 51 1.11 -12.17 -4.56
C PHE A 51 1.88 -10.86 -4.74
N GLY A 52 2.43 -10.68 -5.94
CA GLY A 52 3.15 -9.47 -6.34
C GLY A 52 2.23 -8.32 -6.70
N SER A 53 2.83 -7.23 -7.19
CA SER A 53 2.10 -5.99 -7.49
C SER A 53 1.39 -5.97 -8.86
N GLY A 54 1.65 -6.95 -9.70
CA GLY A 54 1.16 -6.93 -11.07
C GLY A 54 1.83 -5.85 -11.93
N PRO A 55 1.23 -5.46 -13.04
CA PRO A 55 1.76 -4.42 -13.93
C PRO A 55 1.90 -3.08 -13.19
N ILE A 56 3.01 -2.38 -13.42
CA ILE A 56 3.20 -1.02 -12.91
C ILE A 56 2.18 -0.09 -13.58
N ARG A 57 1.48 0.68 -12.77
CA ARG A 57 0.51 1.70 -13.20
C ARG A 57 0.84 3.01 -12.51
N ILE A 58 0.30 4.10 -13.05
CA ILE A 58 0.23 5.36 -12.30
C ILE A 58 -0.50 5.06 -10.99
N GLY A 59 0.09 5.49 -9.88
CA GLY A 59 -0.47 5.21 -8.56
C GLY A 59 0.06 3.91 -7.90
N GLN A 60 0.84 3.06 -8.60
CA GLN A 60 1.40 1.81 -8.09
C GLN A 60 2.86 1.67 -8.55
N GLY A 61 3.81 1.96 -7.67
CA GLY A 61 5.24 1.99 -7.99
C GLY A 61 5.99 0.70 -7.67
N ILE A 62 7.29 0.73 -7.96
CA ILE A 62 8.24 -0.36 -7.68
C ILE A 62 8.38 -0.67 -6.18
N GLU A 63 7.93 0.21 -5.31
CA GLU A 63 7.99 0.08 -3.86
C GLU A 63 7.24 -1.17 -3.36
N PHE A 64 6.16 -1.56 -4.05
CA PHE A 64 5.44 -2.80 -3.74
C PHE A 64 6.21 -4.04 -4.19
N ASP A 65 7.00 -3.93 -5.25
CA ASP A 65 7.90 -5.01 -5.65
C ASP A 65 9.00 -5.22 -4.61
N TYR A 66 9.61 -4.14 -4.12
CA TYR A 66 10.53 -4.19 -2.99
C TYR A 66 9.92 -4.94 -1.79
N CYS A 67 8.67 -4.63 -1.43
CA CYS A 67 7.99 -5.29 -0.32
C CYS A 67 7.78 -6.79 -0.61
N SER A 68 7.39 -7.16 -1.83
CA SER A 68 7.19 -8.54 -2.24
C SER A 68 8.49 -9.34 -2.21
N VAL A 69 9.59 -8.77 -2.72
CA VAL A 69 10.94 -9.40 -2.71
C VAL A 69 11.41 -9.64 -1.29
N HIS A 70 11.34 -8.63 -0.42
CA HIS A 70 11.74 -8.77 0.98
C HIS A 70 10.85 -9.76 1.74
N CYS A 71 9.56 -9.84 1.43
CA CYS A 71 8.66 -10.86 1.96
C CYS A 71 9.14 -12.28 1.59
N VAL A 72 9.41 -12.52 0.31
CA VAL A 72 9.91 -13.81 -0.18
C VAL A 72 11.22 -14.20 0.51
N TRP A 73 12.18 -13.29 0.58
CA TRP A 73 13.46 -13.55 1.23
C TRP A 73 13.32 -13.87 2.72
N THR A 74 12.43 -13.16 3.42
CA THR A 74 12.19 -13.42 4.84
C THR A 74 11.51 -14.77 5.05
N LEU A 75 10.52 -15.15 4.24
CA LEU A 75 9.88 -16.47 4.29
C LEU A 75 10.91 -17.60 4.06
N LYS A 76 11.76 -17.47 3.05
CA LYS A 76 12.83 -18.44 2.77
C LYS A 76 13.80 -18.57 3.94
N LYS A 77 14.23 -17.45 4.53
CA LYS A 77 15.10 -17.40 5.72
C LYS A 77 14.50 -18.12 6.93
N HIS A 78 13.16 -18.10 7.05
CA HIS A 78 12.42 -18.78 8.12
C HIS A 78 11.95 -20.20 7.75
N GLY A 79 12.56 -20.80 6.73
CA GLY A 79 12.35 -22.20 6.36
C GLY A 79 11.07 -22.48 5.59
N CYS A 80 10.36 -21.47 5.12
CA CYS A 80 9.24 -21.64 4.20
C CYS A 80 9.72 -21.84 2.77
N GLU A 81 8.89 -22.47 1.97
CA GLU A 81 8.98 -22.48 0.52
C GLU A 81 8.13 -21.33 -0.02
N ALA A 82 8.77 -20.32 -0.60
CA ALA A 82 8.11 -19.10 -1.05
C ALA A 82 7.87 -19.16 -2.57
N ILE A 83 6.58 -19.13 -2.94
CA ILE A 83 6.11 -19.22 -4.31
C ILE A 83 5.55 -17.87 -4.70
N LEU A 84 6.12 -17.23 -5.71
CA LEU A 84 5.68 -15.91 -6.15
C LEU A 84 4.73 -16.02 -7.34
N VAL A 85 3.67 -15.23 -7.31
CA VAL A 85 2.78 -14.98 -8.46
C VAL A 85 2.88 -13.52 -8.84
N ASN A 86 3.42 -13.21 -10.00
CA ASN A 86 3.51 -11.85 -10.53
C ASN A 86 3.68 -11.88 -12.04
N ASN A 87 3.10 -10.93 -12.76
CA ASN A 87 3.13 -10.85 -14.22
C ASN A 87 3.80 -9.57 -14.76
N ASN A 88 4.70 -8.99 -13.99
CA ASN A 88 5.45 -7.82 -14.40
C ASN A 88 6.92 -8.20 -14.69
N PRO A 89 7.36 -8.22 -15.96
CA PRO A 89 8.72 -8.63 -16.31
C PRO A 89 9.80 -7.62 -15.91
N GLU A 90 9.42 -6.40 -15.56
CA GLU A 90 10.34 -5.31 -15.22
C GLU A 90 10.60 -5.20 -13.70
N THR A 91 10.37 -6.29 -12.93
CA THR A 91 10.49 -6.28 -11.49
C THR A 91 11.48 -7.33 -10.99
N VAL A 92 12.15 -7.05 -9.85
CA VAL A 92 13.10 -7.97 -9.20
C VAL A 92 12.39 -9.21 -8.65
N SER A 93 11.11 -9.10 -8.28
CA SER A 93 10.33 -10.24 -7.81
C SER A 93 10.20 -11.34 -8.87
N THR A 94 10.23 -10.98 -10.16
CA THR A 94 10.19 -11.93 -11.27
C THR A 94 11.58 -12.39 -11.75
N ASP A 95 12.66 -12.03 -11.06
CA ASP A 95 13.97 -12.58 -11.29
C ASP A 95 14.03 -14.05 -10.83
N PHE A 96 14.74 -14.87 -11.58
CA PHE A 96 14.78 -16.34 -11.43
C PHE A 96 15.32 -16.83 -10.08
N ASP A 97 16.04 -16.00 -9.33
CA ASP A 97 16.67 -16.34 -8.06
C ASP A 97 15.94 -15.78 -6.82
N THR A 98 14.87 -15.00 -7.00
CA THR A 98 14.13 -14.38 -5.92
C THR A 98 13.33 -15.42 -5.12
N GLY A 99 12.41 -16.13 -5.75
CA GLY A 99 11.54 -17.13 -5.12
C GLY A 99 12.08 -18.57 -5.23
N ASP A 100 11.37 -19.52 -4.64
CA ASP A 100 11.59 -20.96 -4.89
C ASP A 100 10.90 -21.40 -6.18
N ARG A 101 9.80 -20.73 -6.55
CA ARG A 101 9.08 -20.82 -7.84
C ARG A 101 8.44 -19.49 -8.18
N LEU A 102 8.34 -19.23 -9.46
CA LEU A 102 7.65 -18.06 -10.01
C LEU A 102 6.55 -18.54 -10.96
N TYR A 103 5.33 -18.04 -10.74
CA TYR A 103 4.23 -18.12 -11.70
C TYR A 103 4.04 -16.76 -12.34
N PHE A 104 4.29 -16.69 -13.64
CA PHE A 104 4.16 -15.46 -14.42
C PHE A 104 2.75 -15.37 -15.01
N ASP A 105 1.78 -15.21 -14.14
CA ASP A 105 0.36 -15.23 -14.47
C ASP A 105 -0.36 -13.98 -13.94
N PRO A 106 -1.50 -13.61 -14.54
CA PRO A 106 -2.33 -12.52 -14.05
C PRO A 106 -2.81 -12.76 -12.60
N LEU A 107 -2.84 -11.69 -11.83
CA LEU A 107 -3.33 -11.70 -10.45
C LEU A 107 -4.88 -11.54 -10.43
N ASN A 108 -5.57 -12.58 -10.92
CA ASN A 108 -7.02 -12.69 -10.90
C ASN A 108 -7.45 -14.04 -10.31
N PRO A 109 -8.71 -14.19 -9.86
CA PRO A 109 -9.19 -15.43 -9.24
C PRO A 109 -8.95 -16.68 -10.09
N GLU A 110 -9.24 -16.64 -11.39
CA GLU A 110 -9.12 -17.81 -12.27
C GLU A 110 -7.68 -18.35 -12.35
N SER A 111 -6.71 -17.47 -12.57
CA SER A 111 -5.30 -17.85 -12.66
C SER A 111 -4.78 -18.35 -11.30
N VAL A 112 -5.17 -17.65 -10.23
CA VAL A 112 -4.74 -17.97 -8.87
C VAL A 112 -5.30 -19.32 -8.41
N ASP A 113 -6.55 -19.64 -8.71
CA ASP A 113 -7.17 -20.92 -8.37
C ASP A 113 -6.45 -22.09 -9.03
N ASN A 114 -6.03 -21.94 -10.29
CA ASN A 114 -5.26 -22.98 -10.99
C ASN A 114 -3.87 -23.20 -10.36
N ILE A 115 -3.21 -22.12 -9.95
CA ILE A 115 -1.93 -22.18 -9.24
C ILE A 115 -2.12 -22.86 -7.87
N ILE A 116 -3.15 -22.49 -7.12
CA ILE A 116 -3.47 -23.09 -5.82
C ILE A 116 -3.78 -24.59 -5.96
N ALA A 117 -4.53 -24.99 -6.98
CA ALA A 117 -4.85 -26.39 -7.24
C ALA A 117 -3.59 -27.21 -7.55
N THR A 118 -2.60 -26.61 -8.23
CA THR A 118 -1.32 -27.25 -8.57
C THR A 118 -0.36 -27.29 -7.39
N GLU A 119 -0.14 -26.16 -6.71
CA GLU A 119 0.85 -26.01 -5.64
C GLU A 119 0.39 -26.55 -4.29
N LYS A 120 -0.92 -26.48 -4.02
CA LYS A 120 -1.52 -26.78 -2.71
C LYS A 120 -0.80 -26.09 -1.57
N PRO A 121 -0.73 -24.74 -1.59
CA PRO A 121 -0.03 -23.97 -0.58
C PRO A 121 -0.70 -24.11 0.78
N ASP A 122 0.08 -23.97 1.85
CA ASP A 122 -0.43 -23.96 3.23
C ASP A 122 -1.03 -22.62 3.62
N ALA A 123 -0.60 -21.54 2.95
CA ALA A 123 -1.08 -20.18 3.20
C ALA A 123 -0.69 -19.23 2.05
N CYS A 124 -1.24 -18.03 2.06
CA CYS A 124 -0.85 -16.95 1.17
C CYS A 124 -0.57 -15.64 1.90
N VAL A 125 0.07 -14.69 1.20
CA VAL A 125 0.33 -13.33 1.65
C VAL A 125 -0.16 -12.35 0.59
N VAL A 126 -1.03 -11.41 0.98
CA VAL A 126 -1.68 -10.44 0.07
C VAL A 126 -1.23 -8.99 0.32
N GLN A 127 -0.61 -8.68 1.47
CA GLN A 127 -0.45 -7.30 1.93
C GLN A 127 0.78 -6.56 1.35
N PHE A 128 1.68 -7.22 0.62
CA PHE A 128 2.90 -6.59 0.12
C PHE A 128 2.83 -6.17 -1.36
N GLY A 129 1.90 -6.72 -2.13
CA GLY A 129 1.73 -6.43 -3.55
C GLY A 129 0.78 -5.26 -3.88
N GLY A 130 0.54 -4.35 -2.94
CA GLY A 130 -0.31 -3.19 -3.13
C GLY A 130 -1.77 -3.54 -3.44
N GLN A 131 -2.47 -2.64 -4.14
CA GLN A 131 -3.90 -2.80 -4.44
C GLN A 131 -4.22 -4.00 -5.33
N THR A 132 -3.28 -4.47 -6.14
CA THR A 132 -3.51 -5.64 -7.00
C THR A 132 -3.63 -6.91 -6.16
N ALA A 133 -2.71 -7.10 -5.22
CA ALA A 133 -2.67 -8.28 -4.36
C ALA A 133 -3.78 -8.27 -3.29
N ILE A 134 -4.02 -7.10 -2.66
CA ILE A 134 -4.98 -6.99 -1.56
C ILE A 134 -6.41 -7.33 -2.00
N LYS A 135 -6.78 -7.06 -3.25
CA LYS A 135 -8.08 -7.41 -3.81
C LYS A 135 -8.35 -8.91 -3.87
N LEU A 136 -7.32 -9.73 -3.78
CA LEU A 136 -7.46 -11.19 -3.71
C LEU A 136 -7.82 -11.68 -2.29
N ALA A 137 -7.71 -10.84 -1.25
CA ALA A 137 -7.93 -11.24 0.13
C ALA A 137 -9.30 -11.90 0.34
N LYS A 138 -10.37 -11.26 -0.14
CA LYS A 138 -11.72 -11.80 -0.06
C LYS A 138 -11.86 -13.15 -0.75
N HIS A 139 -11.32 -13.29 -1.95
CA HIS A 139 -11.34 -14.55 -2.68
C HIS A 139 -10.57 -15.66 -1.96
N MET A 140 -9.40 -15.35 -1.38
CA MET A 140 -8.62 -16.31 -0.60
C MET A 140 -9.38 -16.80 0.63
N ASP A 141 -10.08 -15.89 1.32
CA ASP A 141 -10.91 -16.24 2.46
C ASP A 141 -12.11 -17.13 2.05
N GLU A 142 -12.80 -16.77 0.95
CA GLU A 142 -13.94 -17.54 0.41
C GLU A 142 -13.56 -18.98 0.02
N ILE A 143 -12.38 -19.21 -0.52
CA ILE A 143 -11.88 -20.55 -0.87
C ILE A 143 -11.21 -21.28 0.31
N GLY A 144 -11.08 -20.60 1.47
CA GLY A 144 -10.52 -21.17 2.69
C GLY A 144 -8.99 -21.31 2.69
N LEU A 145 -8.25 -20.55 1.85
CA LEU A 145 -6.81 -20.51 1.91
C LEU A 145 -6.36 -19.52 3.01
N PRO A 146 -5.64 -19.98 4.06
CA PRO A 146 -5.21 -19.12 5.15
C PRO A 146 -4.36 -17.94 4.66
N ILE A 147 -4.72 -16.71 5.08
CA ILE A 147 -3.95 -15.51 4.85
C ILE A 147 -2.98 -15.31 6.02
N LEU A 148 -1.68 -15.24 5.73
CA LEU A 148 -0.66 -14.81 6.70
C LEU A 148 -0.65 -13.29 6.74
N GLY A 149 -1.22 -12.73 7.80
CA GLY A 149 -1.34 -11.27 7.94
C GLY A 149 -2.68 -10.85 8.51
N THR A 150 -3.07 -9.63 8.18
CA THR A 150 -4.37 -9.07 8.57
C THR A 150 -5.52 -9.85 7.93
N PRO A 151 -6.57 -10.20 8.68
CA PRO A 151 -7.73 -10.93 8.15
C PRO A 151 -8.43 -10.18 7.01
N ALA A 152 -9.02 -10.93 6.06
CA ALA A 152 -9.72 -10.35 4.92
C ALA A 152 -10.88 -9.42 5.33
N ASP A 153 -11.63 -9.78 6.37
CA ASP A 153 -12.72 -8.96 6.89
C ASP A 153 -12.24 -7.60 7.44
N ALA A 154 -11.09 -7.58 8.13
CA ALA A 154 -10.50 -6.34 8.63
C ALA A 154 -9.93 -5.45 7.50
N ILE A 155 -9.47 -6.07 6.40
CA ILE A 155 -9.08 -5.35 5.19
C ILE A 155 -10.31 -4.69 4.56
N ASP A 156 -11.40 -5.44 4.41
CA ASP A 156 -12.66 -4.94 3.86
C ASP A 156 -13.25 -3.83 4.74
N GLU A 157 -13.18 -3.96 6.07
CA GLU A 157 -13.63 -2.95 7.03
C GLU A 157 -12.88 -1.62 6.87
N ALA A 158 -11.59 -1.66 6.60
CA ALA A 158 -10.80 -0.46 6.38
C ALA A 158 -11.06 0.20 5.01
N GLU A 159 -11.48 -0.58 3.99
CA GLU A 159 -11.73 -0.08 2.63
C GLU A 159 -13.20 0.32 2.40
N ASP A 160 -14.15 -0.32 3.10
CA ASP A 160 -15.57 0.03 3.01
C ASP A 160 -15.87 1.28 3.85
N ARG A 161 -16.54 2.26 3.25
CA ARG A 161 -16.77 3.56 3.89
C ARG A 161 -17.65 3.47 5.14
N GLU A 162 -18.74 2.71 5.06
CA GLU A 162 -19.68 2.63 6.18
C GLU A 162 -19.03 1.91 7.36
N ARG A 163 -18.37 0.80 7.08
CA ARG A 163 -17.62 0.03 8.07
C ARG A 163 -16.45 0.84 8.65
N PHE A 164 -15.77 1.62 7.82
CA PHE A 164 -14.70 2.52 8.27
C PHE A 164 -15.22 3.64 9.18
N ASP A 165 -16.38 4.21 8.89
CA ASP A 165 -17.02 5.19 9.77
C ASP A 165 -17.37 4.57 11.13
N GLU A 166 -17.90 3.33 11.16
CA GLU A 166 -18.15 2.57 12.39
C GLU A 166 -16.84 2.26 13.15
N LEU A 167 -15.78 1.90 12.44
CA LEU A 167 -14.45 1.70 13.01
C LEU A 167 -13.94 2.97 13.72
N LEU A 168 -14.05 4.13 13.08
CA LEU A 168 -13.66 5.41 13.68
C LEU A 168 -14.46 5.70 14.96
N GLU A 169 -15.76 5.41 14.98
CA GLU A 169 -16.61 5.56 16.16
C GLU A 169 -16.18 4.62 17.30
N ARG A 170 -15.96 3.32 17.01
CA ARG A 170 -15.46 2.35 18.00
C ARG A 170 -14.09 2.74 18.53
N CYS A 171 -13.22 3.25 17.68
CA CYS A 171 -11.91 3.78 18.07
C CYS A 171 -11.99 5.14 18.79
N SER A 172 -13.15 5.78 18.86
CA SER A 172 -13.30 7.17 19.37
C SER A 172 -12.34 8.15 18.67
N ILE A 173 -12.20 8.03 17.35
CA ILE A 173 -11.36 8.88 16.51
C ILE A 173 -12.26 9.82 15.71
N PRO A 174 -12.02 11.16 15.76
CA PRO A 174 -12.83 12.10 15.03
C PRO A 174 -12.62 11.99 13.53
N ARG A 175 -13.72 11.95 12.78
CA ARG A 175 -13.72 12.00 11.32
C ARG A 175 -13.98 13.41 10.80
N ALA A 176 -13.55 13.69 9.57
CA ALA A 176 -14.01 14.85 8.85
C ALA A 176 -15.52 14.71 8.56
N PRO A 177 -16.31 15.78 8.72
CA PRO A 177 -17.73 15.75 8.32
C PRO A 177 -17.86 15.39 6.84
N GLY A 178 -18.78 14.48 6.51
CA GLY A 178 -19.01 14.04 5.14
C GLY A 178 -20.43 13.58 4.90
N ARG A 179 -20.84 13.57 3.63
CA ARG A 179 -22.16 13.14 3.16
C ARG A 179 -22.04 12.36 1.86
N THR A 180 -22.86 11.35 1.72
CA THR A 180 -23.12 10.68 0.45
C THR A 180 -24.30 11.32 -0.22
N VAL A 181 -24.17 11.69 -1.49
CA VAL A 181 -25.20 12.40 -2.27
C VAL A 181 -25.41 11.73 -3.62
N PHE A 182 -26.63 11.78 -4.13
CA PHE A 182 -27.03 11.12 -5.37
C PHE A 182 -27.41 12.10 -6.48
N ASN A 183 -27.60 13.38 -6.14
CA ASN A 183 -28.01 14.41 -7.10
C ASN A 183 -27.46 15.79 -6.70
N LEU A 184 -27.63 16.77 -7.59
CA LEU A 184 -27.13 18.12 -7.42
C LEU A 184 -27.76 18.85 -6.23
N GLU A 185 -29.05 18.64 -5.98
CA GLU A 185 -29.77 19.32 -4.86
C GLU A 185 -29.19 18.85 -3.53
N GLU A 186 -29.03 17.55 -3.36
CA GLU A 186 -28.37 16.96 -2.17
C GLU A 186 -26.93 17.43 -2.04
N ALA A 187 -26.17 17.52 -3.15
CA ALA A 187 -24.78 17.98 -3.12
C ALA A 187 -24.65 19.43 -2.66
N LEU A 188 -25.53 20.32 -3.11
CA LEU A 188 -25.56 21.72 -2.67
C LEU A 188 -25.98 21.86 -1.19
N ALA A 189 -26.97 21.08 -0.76
CA ALA A 189 -27.41 21.06 0.64
C ALA A 189 -26.29 20.54 1.55
N ALA A 190 -25.60 19.45 1.16
CA ALA A 190 -24.45 18.91 1.88
C ALA A 190 -23.29 19.91 1.93
N ALA A 191 -23.00 20.62 0.85
CA ALA A 191 -21.95 21.64 0.83
C ALA A 191 -22.27 22.83 1.75
N ASP A 192 -23.56 23.20 1.91
CA ASP A 192 -23.98 24.21 2.88
C ASP A 192 -23.85 23.73 4.34
N GLU A 193 -24.21 22.47 4.61
CA GLU A 193 -24.11 21.87 5.95
C GLU A 193 -22.66 21.70 6.38
N ILE A 194 -21.82 21.09 5.52
CA ILE A 194 -20.40 20.77 5.80
C ILE A 194 -19.56 22.05 5.80
N GLY A 195 -19.94 23.03 4.97
CA GLY A 195 -19.18 24.24 4.69
C GLY A 195 -18.03 24.03 3.72
N LEU A 196 -17.90 24.93 2.75
CA LEU A 196 -16.83 24.91 1.75
C LEU A 196 -15.46 25.22 2.38
N PRO A 197 -14.34 24.75 1.82
CA PRO A 197 -14.25 23.83 0.69
C PRO A 197 -14.62 22.39 1.06
N VAL A 198 -15.07 21.63 0.05
CA VAL A 198 -15.36 20.19 0.17
C VAL A 198 -14.57 19.39 -0.87
N LEU A 199 -14.17 18.18 -0.48
CA LEU A 199 -13.61 17.18 -1.37
C LEU A 199 -14.75 16.36 -1.96
N MET A 200 -14.84 16.28 -3.27
CA MET A 200 -15.85 15.51 -3.99
C MET A 200 -15.21 14.35 -4.73
N ARG A 201 -15.77 13.16 -4.58
CA ARG A 201 -15.28 11.95 -5.25
C ARG A 201 -16.42 10.99 -5.58
N PRO A 202 -16.41 10.30 -6.72
CA PRO A 202 -17.30 9.18 -6.96
C PRO A 202 -16.99 8.02 -6.00
N SER A 203 -18.00 7.25 -5.58
CA SER A 203 -17.85 6.19 -4.57
C SER A 203 -17.00 4.98 -5.03
N TYR A 204 -16.79 4.82 -6.33
CA TYR A 204 -16.17 3.63 -6.94
C TYR A 204 -14.80 3.89 -7.59
N VAL A 205 -14.15 5.01 -7.30
CA VAL A 205 -12.89 5.39 -7.96
C VAL A 205 -11.67 4.94 -7.19
N LEU A 206 -10.71 4.38 -7.93
CA LEU A 206 -9.39 3.97 -7.44
C LEU A 206 -8.33 5.04 -7.75
N GLY A 207 -7.43 5.28 -6.80
CA GLY A 207 -6.22 6.08 -7.04
C GLY A 207 -6.46 7.58 -7.25
N GLY A 208 -7.52 8.15 -6.67
CA GLY A 208 -7.78 9.61 -6.71
C GLY A 208 -8.28 10.14 -8.06
N GLN A 209 -8.58 9.28 -9.02
CA GLN A 209 -9.15 9.70 -10.31
C GLN A 209 -10.50 10.38 -10.11
N ASN A 210 -10.75 11.45 -10.86
CA ASN A 210 -12.00 12.23 -10.79
C ASN A 210 -12.34 12.79 -9.39
N MET A 211 -11.34 12.97 -8.54
CA MET A 211 -11.52 13.71 -7.29
C MET A 211 -11.24 15.20 -7.51
N ILE A 212 -12.07 16.08 -6.93
CA ILE A 212 -11.84 17.52 -6.96
C ILE A 212 -12.04 18.15 -5.57
N VAL A 213 -11.37 19.26 -5.35
CA VAL A 213 -11.67 20.16 -4.23
C VAL A 213 -12.55 21.30 -4.73
N ALA A 214 -13.81 21.33 -4.30
CA ALA A 214 -14.75 22.40 -4.63
C ALA A 214 -14.65 23.52 -3.59
N TYR A 215 -14.22 24.69 -4.01
CA TYR A 215 -14.09 25.88 -3.17
C TYR A 215 -15.35 26.73 -3.18
N THR A 216 -16.16 26.60 -4.22
CA THR A 216 -17.40 27.38 -4.44
C THR A 216 -18.54 26.42 -4.82
N LYS A 217 -19.79 26.95 -4.67
CA LYS A 217 -20.98 26.23 -5.16
C LYS A 217 -20.95 26.02 -6.69
N ALA A 218 -20.31 26.94 -7.42
CA ALA A 218 -20.16 26.80 -8.87
C ALA A 218 -19.32 25.56 -9.20
N ASP A 219 -18.24 25.30 -8.45
CA ASP A 219 -17.40 24.11 -8.62
C ASP A 219 -18.21 22.83 -8.35
N VAL A 220 -19.08 22.84 -7.32
CA VAL A 220 -19.98 21.71 -7.02
C VAL A 220 -20.93 21.44 -8.19
N ILE A 221 -21.53 22.49 -8.76
CA ILE A 221 -22.46 22.36 -9.90
C ILE A 221 -21.74 21.82 -11.12
N GLU A 222 -20.58 22.37 -11.46
CA GLU A 222 -19.78 21.93 -12.60
C GLU A 222 -19.38 20.45 -12.47
N TYR A 223 -18.88 20.06 -11.32
CA TYR A 223 -18.46 18.68 -11.08
C TYR A 223 -19.62 17.68 -11.12
N MET A 224 -20.75 18.01 -10.49
CA MET A 224 -21.94 17.15 -10.55
C MET A 224 -22.44 17.03 -11.99
N GLY A 225 -22.34 18.08 -12.81
CA GLY A 225 -22.66 18.05 -14.23
C GLY A 225 -21.78 17.08 -15.01
N VAL A 226 -20.46 17.13 -14.80
CA VAL A 226 -19.49 16.22 -15.46
C VAL A 226 -19.75 14.77 -15.07
N ILE A 227 -20.02 14.49 -13.81
CA ILE A 227 -20.30 13.11 -13.34
C ILE A 227 -21.60 12.60 -13.95
N THR A 228 -22.68 13.40 -13.96
CA THR A 228 -23.98 12.96 -14.50
C THR A 228 -23.96 12.70 -16.01
N GLU A 229 -23.02 13.32 -16.73
CA GLU A 229 -22.85 13.06 -18.17
C GLU A 229 -22.08 11.76 -18.48
N HIS A 230 -21.22 11.28 -17.56
CA HIS A 230 -20.28 10.21 -17.82
C HIS A 230 -20.50 8.95 -16.96
N VAL A 231 -21.37 9.01 -15.99
CA VAL A 231 -21.62 7.96 -15.01
C VAL A 231 -23.10 7.72 -14.82
N ASP A 232 -23.51 6.46 -14.80
CA ASP A 232 -24.88 6.06 -14.48
C ASP A 232 -25.30 6.59 -13.10
N MET A 233 -26.50 7.18 -13.01
CA MET A 233 -27.04 7.84 -11.82
C MET A 233 -27.21 6.94 -10.59
N ASP A 234 -26.88 5.65 -10.70
CA ASP A 234 -26.97 4.69 -9.61
C ASP A 234 -25.75 4.73 -8.66
N HIS A 235 -24.73 5.56 -8.95
CA HIS A 235 -23.54 5.65 -8.13
C HIS A 235 -23.46 6.95 -7.35
N PRO A 236 -23.35 6.88 -6.01
CA PRO A 236 -23.29 8.08 -5.16
C PRO A 236 -21.96 8.83 -5.31
N VAL A 237 -22.02 10.13 -5.06
CA VAL A 237 -20.87 11.02 -4.89
C VAL A 237 -20.65 11.26 -3.40
N LEU A 238 -19.41 11.17 -2.98
CA LEU A 238 -19.02 11.46 -1.60
C LEU A 238 -18.55 12.90 -1.52
N LEU A 239 -19.13 13.66 -0.60
CA LEU A 239 -18.69 14.99 -0.22
C LEU A 239 -18.12 14.93 1.19
N ASP A 240 -16.83 15.22 1.32
CA ASP A 240 -16.17 15.28 2.62
C ASP A 240 -15.65 16.70 2.86
N LYS A 241 -15.63 17.14 4.12
CA LYS A 241 -14.96 18.40 4.48
C LYS A 241 -13.52 18.33 4.04
N TYR A 242 -13.11 19.25 3.17
CA TYR A 242 -11.69 19.37 2.84
C TYR A 242 -10.93 19.99 4.01
N ILE A 243 -10.04 19.22 4.59
CA ILE A 243 -9.20 19.64 5.71
C ILE A 243 -7.96 20.32 5.15
N MET A 244 -7.92 21.65 5.23
CA MET A 244 -6.70 22.40 4.89
C MET A 244 -5.71 22.30 6.06
N GLY A 245 -4.56 21.70 5.81
CA GLY A 245 -3.57 21.48 6.85
C GLY A 245 -2.33 20.80 6.30
N THR A 246 -1.57 20.19 7.18
CA THR A 246 -0.39 19.39 6.86
C THR A 246 -0.76 17.92 6.79
N GLU A 247 -0.48 17.25 5.69
CA GLU A 247 -0.61 15.80 5.62
C GLU A 247 0.58 15.12 6.28
N CYS A 248 0.26 14.03 6.97
CA CYS A 248 1.26 13.19 7.62
C CYS A 248 0.97 11.73 7.32
N GLU A 249 2.02 10.94 7.23
CA GLU A 249 1.92 9.51 6.92
C GLU A 249 2.65 8.70 7.98
N VAL A 250 2.01 7.63 8.41
CA VAL A 250 2.53 6.69 9.41
C VAL A 250 2.43 5.29 8.86
N ASP A 251 3.56 4.60 8.74
CA ASP A 251 3.60 3.16 8.53
C ASP A 251 3.93 2.47 9.85
N ALA A 252 3.16 1.46 10.21
CA ALA A 252 3.39 0.68 11.41
C ALA A 252 3.49 -0.81 11.11
N ILE A 253 4.28 -1.50 11.94
CA ILE A 253 4.39 -2.95 11.98
C ILE A 253 3.57 -3.42 13.18
N CYS A 254 2.77 -4.47 13.01
CA CYS A 254 1.87 -4.96 14.05
C CYS A 254 1.97 -6.49 14.18
N ASP A 255 1.79 -7.00 15.41
CA ASP A 255 1.81 -8.44 15.72
C ASP A 255 0.44 -8.96 16.24
N GLY A 256 -0.63 -8.20 15.98
CA GLY A 256 -1.98 -8.44 16.47
C GLY A 256 -2.26 -7.85 17.85
N GLU A 257 -1.25 -7.51 18.64
CA GLU A 257 -1.35 -6.94 19.99
C GLU A 257 -0.55 -5.64 20.13
N ASN A 258 0.70 -5.68 19.70
CA ASN A 258 1.63 -4.57 19.76
C ASN A 258 1.82 -3.96 18.37
N TYR A 259 2.31 -2.73 18.36
CA TYR A 259 2.68 -2.03 17.14
C TYR A 259 4.00 -1.30 17.31
N LEU A 260 4.71 -1.11 16.21
CA LEU A 260 5.95 -0.33 16.11
C LEU A 260 5.82 0.66 14.96
N ILE A 261 5.97 1.94 15.24
CA ILE A 261 6.00 3.03 14.26
C ILE A 261 7.47 3.43 14.10
N PRO A 262 8.14 3.15 12.98
CA PRO A 262 9.54 3.53 12.75
C PRO A 262 9.75 5.03 12.72
N GLY A 263 8.78 5.79 12.27
CA GLY A 263 8.81 7.25 12.26
C GLY A 263 7.56 7.85 11.64
N ILE A 264 7.36 9.14 11.89
CA ILE A 264 6.25 9.92 11.33
C ILE A 264 6.81 10.82 10.23
N MET A 265 6.18 10.76 9.07
CA MET A 265 6.53 11.55 7.90
C MET A 265 5.55 12.71 7.73
N GLU A 266 6.10 13.88 7.38
CA GLU A 266 5.33 15.09 7.11
C GLU A 266 5.46 15.45 5.62
N GLN A 267 4.37 15.80 4.97
CA GLN A 267 4.35 16.28 3.58
C GLN A 267 4.50 17.79 3.54
N VAL A 268 5.29 18.28 2.59
CA VAL A 268 5.55 19.71 2.42
C VAL A 268 4.43 20.40 1.66
N GLU A 269 3.83 19.69 0.70
CA GLU A 269 2.71 20.18 -0.08
C GLU A 269 1.43 20.24 0.76
N ARG A 270 0.49 21.05 0.28
CA ARG A 270 -0.85 21.16 0.88
C ARG A 270 -1.59 19.82 0.84
N THR A 271 -2.54 19.65 1.75
CA THR A 271 -3.51 18.53 1.70
C THR A 271 -4.17 18.40 0.33
N GLY A 272 -4.47 17.17 -0.08
CA GLY A 272 -5.09 16.84 -1.36
C GLY A 272 -4.14 16.71 -2.54
N VAL A 273 -2.83 16.81 -2.32
CA VAL A 273 -1.80 16.37 -3.29
C VAL A 273 -1.48 14.92 -2.98
N HIS A 274 -1.46 14.06 -4.00
CA HIS A 274 -1.15 12.65 -3.80
C HIS A 274 0.21 12.46 -3.11
N SER A 275 0.30 11.56 -2.12
CA SER A 275 1.52 11.35 -1.31
C SER A 275 2.75 10.98 -2.15
N GLY A 276 2.55 10.29 -3.28
CA GLY A 276 3.60 9.99 -4.26
C GLY A 276 4.19 11.23 -4.93
N ASP A 277 3.40 12.30 -5.07
CA ASP A 277 3.80 13.55 -5.72
C ASP A 277 4.29 14.60 -4.73
N SER A 278 4.17 14.33 -3.44
CA SER A 278 4.57 15.24 -2.38
C SER A 278 6.01 15.01 -1.95
N ILE A 279 6.69 16.10 -1.61
CA ILE A 279 7.95 16.07 -0.88
C ILE A 279 7.62 15.62 0.55
N CYS A 280 8.27 14.56 0.99
CA CYS A 280 8.04 13.96 2.31
C CYS A 280 9.29 14.09 3.17
N VAL A 281 9.16 14.57 4.38
CA VAL A 281 10.27 14.78 5.33
C VAL A 281 10.14 13.89 6.55
N TYR A 282 11.26 13.28 6.94
CA TYR A 282 11.43 12.52 8.17
C TYR A 282 12.68 13.01 8.94
N PRO A 283 12.60 13.15 10.28
CA PRO A 283 11.35 13.19 11.07
C PRO A 283 10.52 14.43 10.76
N ALA A 284 9.23 14.41 11.11
CA ALA A 284 8.35 15.56 10.96
C ALA A 284 8.95 16.82 11.60
N GLN A 285 8.81 17.98 10.95
CA GLN A 285 9.51 19.21 11.32
C GLN A 285 8.62 20.22 12.06
N HIS A 286 7.32 20.21 11.76
CA HIS A 286 6.39 21.25 12.24
C HIS A 286 5.32 20.71 13.18
N LEU A 287 5.27 19.41 13.44
CA LEU A 287 4.31 18.80 14.34
C LEU A 287 4.67 19.08 15.82
N THR A 288 3.67 19.41 16.61
CA THR A 288 3.79 19.45 18.06
C THR A 288 3.84 18.04 18.64
N GLN A 289 4.40 17.90 19.85
CA GLN A 289 4.44 16.61 20.55
C GLN A 289 3.03 16.05 20.79
N ALA A 290 2.05 16.90 21.08
CA ALA A 290 0.66 16.48 21.27
C ALA A 290 0.03 15.90 20.00
N GLU A 291 0.33 16.44 18.82
CA GLU A 291 -0.10 15.91 17.54
C GLU A 291 0.57 14.57 17.23
N ILE A 292 1.88 14.46 17.49
CA ILE A 292 2.64 13.20 17.38
C ILE A 292 2.03 12.12 18.28
N ASP A 293 1.83 12.43 19.56
CA ASP A 293 1.25 11.49 20.53
C ASP A 293 -0.15 11.03 20.12
N THR A 294 -0.93 11.94 19.53
CA THR A 294 -2.28 11.64 19.02
C THR A 294 -2.21 10.67 17.83
N MET A 295 -1.30 10.88 16.87
CA MET A 295 -1.13 9.96 15.73
C MET A 295 -0.68 8.58 16.19
N VAL A 296 0.25 8.52 17.15
CA VAL A 296 0.73 7.26 17.72
C VAL A 296 -0.40 6.50 18.41
N ASP A 297 -1.23 7.20 19.19
CA ASP A 297 -2.39 6.61 19.87
C ASP A 297 -3.45 6.13 18.87
N TYR A 298 -3.79 6.93 17.86
CA TYR A 298 -4.76 6.55 16.83
C TYR A 298 -4.30 5.34 16.02
N THR A 299 -3.03 5.35 15.58
CA THR A 299 -2.42 4.19 14.89
C THR A 299 -2.51 2.92 15.75
N GLY A 300 -2.22 3.04 17.06
CA GLY A 300 -2.32 1.93 17.99
C GLY A 300 -3.76 1.41 18.21
N ARG A 301 -4.77 2.30 18.15
CA ARG A 301 -6.18 1.91 18.22
C ARG A 301 -6.59 1.13 16.98
N PHE A 302 -6.24 1.61 15.78
CA PHE A 302 -6.49 0.88 14.52
C PHE A 302 -5.81 -0.48 14.51
N ALA A 303 -4.53 -0.54 14.90
CA ALA A 303 -3.78 -1.78 14.93
C ALA A 303 -4.46 -2.87 15.78
N ARG A 304 -5.01 -2.48 16.92
CA ARG A 304 -5.70 -3.40 17.82
C ARG A 304 -7.10 -3.74 17.36
N GLU A 305 -7.89 -2.76 16.94
CA GLU A 305 -9.29 -2.95 16.57
C GLU A 305 -9.45 -3.78 15.28
N LEU A 306 -8.57 -3.54 14.31
CA LEU A 306 -8.49 -4.32 13.07
C LEU A 306 -7.66 -5.61 13.21
N HIS A 307 -7.15 -5.93 14.40
CA HIS A 307 -6.25 -7.07 14.61
C HIS A 307 -5.13 -7.16 13.57
N VAL A 308 -4.54 -6.00 13.24
CA VAL A 308 -3.52 -5.93 12.19
C VAL A 308 -2.34 -6.83 12.55
N THR A 309 -1.97 -7.66 11.58
CA THR A 309 -0.75 -8.47 11.64
C THR A 309 0.05 -8.21 10.37
N GLY A 310 1.28 -7.71 10.52
CA GLY A 310 2.10 -7.25 9.40
C GLY A 310 2.13 -5.72 9.33
N LEU A 311 1.78 -5.12 8.19
CA LEU A 311 1.86 -3.67 7.97
C LEU A 311 0.49 -3.00 7.98
N VAL A 312 0.47 -1.78 8.48
CA VAL A 312 -0.63 -0.83 8.30
C VAL A 312 -0.07 0.55 8.00
N ASN A 313 -0.68 1.21 7.03
CA ASN A 313 -0.41 2.61 6.68
C ASN A 313 -1.61 3.46 7.09
N VAL A 314 -1.34 4.57 7.75
CA VAL A 314 -2.37 5.55 8.13
C VAL A 314 -1.98 6.92 7.62
N GLN A 315 -2.89 7.55 6.90
CA GLN A 315 -2.73 8.93 6.44
C GLN A 315 -3.55 9.88 7.31
N TYR A 316 -2.91 10.95 7.73
CA TYR A 316 -3.47 11.96 8.63
C TYR A 316 -3.43 13.35 7.98
N ALA A 317 -4.39 14.20 8.37
CA ALA A 317 -4.33 15.64 8.15
C ALA A 317 -4.33 16.37 9.49
N VAL A 318 -3.38 17.25 9.68
CA VAL A 318 -3.30 18.10 10.89
C VAL A 318 -3.74 19.51 10.55
N SER A 319 -4.77 19.98 11.22
CA SER A 319 -5.31 21.33 11.03
C SER A 319 -5.74 21.93 12.36
N ASN A 320 -5.27 23.15 12.66
CA ASN A 320 -5.61 23.89 13.88
C ASN A 320 -5.42 23.06 15.18
N GLY A 321 -4.34 22.30 15.27
CA GLY A 321 -4.01 21.46 16.43
C GLY A 321 -4.86 20.20 16.57
N LYS A 322 -5.66 19.85 15.55
CA LYS A 322 -6.46 18.62 15.51
C LYS A 322 -5.90 17.67 14.46
N VAL A 323 -5.87 16.39 14.80
CA VAL A 323 -5.47 15.30 13.92
C VAL A 323 -6.72 14.61 13.38
N TYR A 324 -6.84 14.55 12.07
CA TYR A 324 -7.89 13.85 11.35
C TYR A 324 -7.31 12.68 10.59
N VAL A 325 -8.04 11.57 10.53
CA VAL A 325 -7.69 10.43 9.70
C VAL A 325 -8.25 10.64 8.30
N ILE A 326 -7.41 10.46 7.28
CA ILE A 326 -7.80 10.48 5.87
C ILE A 326 -8.17 9.06 5.44
N GLU A 327 -7.25 8.10 5.65
CA GLU A 327 -7.46 6.70 5.31
C GLU A 327 -6.57 5.77 6.14
N VAL A 328 -6.99 4.51 6.23
CA VAL A 328 -6.22 3.41 6.83
C VAL A 328 -6.09 2.30 5.81
N ASN A 329 -4.88 1.85 5.58
CA ASN A 329 -4.57 0.79 4.62
C ASN A 329 -3.85 -0.35 5.37
N PRO A 330 -4.51 -1.48 5.70
CA PRO A 330 -3.88 -2.61 6.41
C PRO A 330 -3.00 -3.44 5.45
N ARG A 331 -2.03 -2.80 4.85
CA ARG A 331 -1.08 -3.33 3.88
C ARG A 331 0.18 -2.45 3.81
N SER A 332 1.15 -2.87 3.02
CA SER A 332 2.30 -2.03 2.69
C SER A 332 1.88 -0.75 1.94
N SER A 333 2.67 0.29 2.12
CA SER A 333 2.59 1.57 1.43
C SER A 333 3.82 1.79 0.56
N ARG A 334 3.83 2.88 -0.19
CA ARG A 334 4.99 3.29 -0.97
C ARG A 334 6.12 3.85 -0.12
N THR A 335 5.81 4.36 1.04
CA THR A 335 6.79 4.94 1.96
C THR A 335 7.56 3.88 2.74
N VAL A 336 7.15 2.62 2.73
CA VAL A 336 7.83 1.51 3.43
C VAL A 336 9.32 1.37 3.07
N PRO A 337 9.76 1.37 1.80
CA PRO A 337 11.18 1.33 1.48
C PRO A 337 11.95 2.55 1.97
N TYR A 338 11.35 3.73 1.85
CA TYR A 338 11.92 4.99 2.31
C TYR A 338 12.11 4.98 3.83
N ILE A 339 11.04 4.73 4.60
CA ILE A 339 11.10 4.78 6.05
C ILE A 339 11.97 3.66 6.63
N SER A 340 11.96 2.48 6.03
CA SER A 340 12.87 1.39 6.41
C SER A 340 14.33 1.80 6.28
N LYS A 341 14.68 2.45 5.16
CA LYS A 341 16.06 2.89 4.89
C LYS A 341 16.52 4.00 5.83
N VAL A 342 15.67 5.00 6.07
CA VAL A 342 16.07 6.17 6.86
C VAL A 342 16.01 5.93 8.37
N THR A 343 15.27 4.96 8.85
CA THR A 343 15.21 4.61 10.27
C THR A 343 16.10 3.42 10.62
N GLY A 344 16.51 2.63 9.65
CA GLY A 344 17.22 1.37 9.86
C GLY A 344 16.34 0.25 10.42
N VAL A 345 15.02 0.44 10.47
CA VAL A 345 14.04 -0.58 10.89
C VAL A 345 13.64 -1.41 9.66
N PRO A 346 13.95 -2.70 9.58
CA PRO A 346 13.64 -3.54 8.41
C PRO A 346 12.16 -3.94 8.40
N MET A 347 11.29 -3.01 8.01
CA MET A 347 9.85 -3.13 8.21
C MET A 347 9.24 -4.39 7.63
N VAL A 348 9.60 -4.76 6.40
CA VAL A 348 9.03 -5.95 5.75
C VAL A 348 9.50 -7.23 6.44
N ASP A 349 10.79 -7.32 6.85
CA ASP A 349 11.29 -8.47 7.60
C ASP A 349 10.51 -8.65 8.91
N LEU A 350 10.36 -7.57 9.68
CA LEU A 350 9.62 -7.63 10.94
C LEU A 350 8.14 -7.98 10.73
N ALA A 351 7.51 -7.38 9.72
CA ALA A 351 6.11 -7.64 9.39
C ALA A 351 5.86 -9.11 9.00
N VAL A 352 6.72 -9.68 8.17
CA VAL A 352 6.61 -11.11 7.77
C VAL A 352 6.83 -12.03 8.98
N ARG A 353 7.75 -11.69 9.87
CA ARG A 353 7.97 -12.43 11.12
C ARG A 353 6.75 -12.37 12.03
N CYS A 354 6.08 -11.22 12.13
CA CYS A 354 4.80 -11.11 12.81
C CYS A 354 3.73 -12.01 12.16
N CYS A 355 3.65 -12.03 10.83
CA CYS A 355 2.76 -12.94 10.08
C CYS A 355 3.08 -14.42 10.33
N LEU A 356 4.32 -14.76 10.67
CA LEU A 356 4.74 -16.11 11.07
C LEU A 356 4.51 -16.40 12.56
N GLY A 357 4.00 -15.43 13.33
CA GLY A 357 3.63 -15.59 14.74
C GLY A 357 4.66 -15.11 15.76
N GLU A 358 5.75 -14.47 15.31
CA GLU A 358 6.71 -13.85 16.23
C GLU A 358 6.15 -12.54 16.81
N LYS A 359 6.57 -12.18 18.01
CA LYS A 359 6.13 -10.96 18.68
C LYS A 359 7.16 -9.84 18.55
N LEU A 360 6.69 -8.61 18.35
CA LEU A 360 7.54 -7.41 18.23
C LEU A 360 8.44 -7.21 19.44
N THR A 361 7.96 -7.55 20.65
CA THR A 361 8.71 -7.48 21.90
C THR A 361 10.01 -8.28 21.87
N ASP A 362 10.08 -9.33 21.08
CA ASP A 362 11.21 -10.26 20.99
C ASP A 362 12.19 -9.91 19.86
N MET A 363 11.84 -8.90 19.03
CA MET A 363 12.61 -8.55 17.83
C MET A 363 13.69 -7.47 18.07
N GLY A 364 13.71 -6.82 19.23
CA GLY A 364 14.77 -5.87 19.63
C GLY A 364 14.61 -4.43 19.11
N TYR A 365 13.50 -4.11 18.44
CA TYR A 365 13.21 -2.75 17.94
C TYR A 365 12.26 -1.96 18.85
N GLY A 366 11.71 -2.57 19.89
CA GLY A 366 10.73 -1.99 20.80
C GLY A 366 9.31 -1.99 20.23
N THR A 367 8.44 -1.22 20.90
CA THR A 367 7.03 -1.01 20.52
C THR A 367 6.68 0.47 20.63
N GLY A 368 5.58 0.91 20.02
CA GLY A 368 5.21 2.32 19.95
C GLY A 368 6.05 3.10 18.93
N LEU A 369 6.33 4.37 19.21
CA LEU A 369 7.14 5.22 18.34
C LEU A 369 8.63 4.94 18.55
N HIS A 370 9.33 4.58 17.49
CA HIS A 370 10.78 4.39 17.48
C HIS A 370 11.51 5.74 17.60
N PRO A 371 12.66 5.81 18.29
CA PRO A 371 13.44 7.03 18.36
C PRO A 371 13.84 7.57 16.99
N ASN A 372 13.77 8.89 16.82
CA ASN A 372 14.13 9.53 15.57
C ASN A 372 15.62 9.37 15.26
N ALA A 373 15.95 9.24 13.97
CA ALA A 373 17.33 9.29 13.49
C ALA A 373 17.96 10.68 13.76
N PRO A 374 19.30 10.75 13.94
CA PRO A 374 20.00 12.00 14.23
C PRO A 374 20.23 12.87 12.98
N TYR A 375 19.43 12.72 11.97
CA TYR A 375 19.48 13.46 10.69
C TYR A 375 18.08 13.64 10.14
N VAL A 376 17.96 14.52 9.14
CA VAL A 376 16.75 14.72 8.38
C VAL A 376 16.89 14.04 7.02
N ALA A 377 15.85 13.34 6.62
CA ALA A 377 15.73 12.71 5.32
C ALA A 377 14.53 13.31 4.57
N VAL A 378 14.72 13.64 3.30
CA VAL A 378 13.70 14.23 2.43
C VAL A 378 13.54 13.37 1.18
N LYS A 379 12.35 12.86 0.96
CA LYS A 379 11.95 12.22 -0.29
C LYS A 379 11.47 13.31 -1.25
N VAL A 380 12.03 13.37 -2.43
CA VAL A 380 11.62 14.30 -3.50
C VAL A 380 11.09 13.50 -4.68
N PRO A 381 9.86 13.73 -5.14
CA PRO A 381 9.31 13.04 -6.31
C PRO A 381 10.03 13.48 -7.60
N VAL A 382 10.11 12.56 -8.56
CA VAL A 382 10.62 12.81 -9.91
C VAL A 382 9.47 12.73 -10.90
N PHE A 383 9.40 13.72 -11.80
CA PHE A 383 8.37 13.82 -12.82
C PHE A 383 8.98 13.66 -14.21
N SER A 384 8.31 12.97 -15.10
CA SER A 384 8.71 12.77 -16.50
C SER A 384 7.85 13.58 -17.47
N PHE A 385 7.39 14.76 -17.08
CA PHE A 385 6.52 15.62 -17.91
C PHE A 385 7.12 15.96 -19.28
N GLU A 386 8.45 16.11 -19.36
CA GLU A 386 9.15 16.34 -20.63
C GLU A 386 8.99 15.19 -21.63
N LYS A 387 8.73 13.96 -21.15
CA LYS A 387 8.55 12.74 -21.95
C LYS A 387 7.07 12.43 -22.22
N LEU A 388 6.18 12.99 -21.42
CA LEU A 388 4.74 12.72 -21.45
C LEU A 388 4.00 13.93 -22.01
N HIS A 389 3.81 13.97 -23.32
CA HIS A 389 3.09 15.08 -23.98
C HIS A 389 1.60 15.06 -23.68
N GLY A 390 1.03 16.23 -23.35
CA GLY A 390 -0.41 16.41 -23.15
C GLY A 390 -0.94 16.00 -21.76
N VAL A 391 -0.04 15.75 -20.81
CA VAL A 391 -0.44 15.46 -19.40
C VAL A 391 -0.64 16.78 -18.65
N ASP A 392 -1.70 16.84 -17.86
CA ASP A 392 -1.89 17.93 -16.90
C ASP A 392 -0.79 17.89 -15.84
N THR A 393 -0.10 19.01 -15.63
CA THR A 393 1.00 19.14 -14.69
C THR A 393 0.60 19.70 -13.33
N GLN A 394 -0.69 19.98 -13.11
CA GLN A 394 -1.17 20.47 -11.81
C GLN A 394 -1.24 19.34 -10.79
N PHE A 395 -0.68 19.58 -9.61
CA PHE A 395 -0.74 18.61 -8.51
C PHE A 395 -2.16 18.52 -7.91
N GLY A 396 -2.59 17.32 -7.69
CA GLY A 396 -3.90 16.98 -7.16
C GLY A 396 -3.93 15.57 -6.56
N PRO A 397 -5.12 15.01 -6.36
CA PRO A 397 -5.28 13.69 -5.77
C PRO A 397 -4.73 12.54 -6.63
N GLU A 398 -4.63 12.73 -7.96
CA GLU A 398 -4.09 11.72 -8.88
C GLU A 398 -2.56 11.82 -8.95
N MET A 399 -1.87 10.69 -8.81
CA MET A 399 -0.43 10.61 -8.86
C MET A 399 0.13 10.81 -10.27
N LYS A 400 1.19 11.61 -10.36
CA LYS A 400 1.87 11.98 -11.63
C LYS A 400 3.37 11.72 -11.63
N SER A 401 3.97 11.47 -10.46
CA SER A 401 5.39 11.15 -10.33
C SER A 401 5.72 9.79 -10.91
N THR A 402 6.94 9.66 -11.43
CA THR A 402 7.47 8.45 -12.07
C THR A 402 8.66 7.86 -11.34
N GLY A 403 9.08 8.49 -10.25
CA GLY A 403 10.19 8.05 -9.41
C GLY A 403 10.36 8.96 -8.20
N GLU A 404 11.37 8.65 -7.40
CA GLU A 404 11.68 9.43 -6.21
C GLU A 404 13.18 9.45 -5.92
N VAL A 405 13.65 10.48 -5.22
CA VAL A 405 15.03 10.66 -4.79
C VAL A 405 15.06 10.95 -3.30
N LEU A 406 16.09 10.45 -2.63
CA LEU A 406 16.31 10.65 -1.21
C LEU A 406 17.48 11.61 -0.98
N GLY A 407 17.22 12.72 -0.25
CA GLY A 407 18.24 13.60 0.31
C GLY A 407 18.38 13.38 1.82
N ILE A 408 19.61 13.24 2.33
CA ILE A 408 19.90 13.09 3.75
C ILE A 408 20.94 14.13 4.18
N ALA A 409 20.66 14.85 5.27
CA ALA A 409 21.56 15.84 5.85
C ALA A 409 21.26 16.07 7.35
N PRO A 410 22.13 16.78 8.09
CA PRO A 410 21.86 17.12 9.49
C PRO A 410 20.64 18.03 9.70
N ASN A 411 20.18 18.76 8.68
CA ASN A 411 19.05 19.68 8.74
C ASN A 411 18.17 19.57 7.48
N PHE A 412 16.98 20.11 7.58
CA PHE A 412 15.96 20.04 6.51
C PHE A 412 16.40 20.73 5.21
N HIS A 413 16.99 21.94 5.29
CA HIS A 413 17.36 22.69 4.09
C HIS A 413 18.40 21.97 3.24
N ASP A 414 19.43 21.42 3.86
CA ASP A 414 20.47 20.69 3.16
C ASP A 414 19.96 19.35 2.63
N ALA A 415 19.07 18.66 3.38
CA ALA A 415 18.45 17.43 2.92
C ALA A 415 17.55 17.68 1.71
N LEU A 416 16.71 18.71 1.76
CA LEU A 416 15.86 19.14 0.65
C LEU A 416 16.68 19.52 -0.59
N LEU A 417 17.73 20.31 -0.41
CA LEU A 417 18.61 20.71 -1.52
C LEU A 417 19.25 19.49 -2.20
N LYS A 418 19.74 18.52 -1.43
CA LYS A 418 20.28 17.27 -1.97
C LYS A 418 19.24 16.48 -2.75
N GLY A 419 18.03 16.37 -2.21
CA GLY A 419 16.91 15.70 -2.87
C GLY A 419 16.54 16.37 -4.19
N LEU A 420 16.40 17.70 -4.20
CA LEU A 420 16.09 18.47 -5.40
C LEU A 420 17.17 18.34 -6.47
N ILE A 421 18.46 18.43 -6.11
CA ILE A 421 19.57 18.22 -7.05
C ILE A 421 19.52 16.80 -7.62
N GLY A 422 19.29 15.79 -6.77
CA GLY A 422 19.15 14.41 -7.19
C GLY A 422 17.96 14.17 -8.13
N ALA A 423 16.87 14.91 -7.94
CA ALA A 423 15.69 14.89 -8.81
C ALA A 423 15.87 15.66 -10.13
N GLY A 424 17.06 16.24 -10.36
CA GLY A 424 17.41 16.92 -11.62
C GLY A 424 17.16 18.43 -11.62
N TYR A 425 16.77 19.02 -10.49
CA TYR A 425 16.63 20.48 -10.41
C TYR A 425 18.01 21.16 -10.43
N THR A 426 18.13 22.17 -11.28
CA THR A 426 19.36 22.97 -11.41
C THR A 426 19.16 24.33 -10.75
N PHE A 427 20.06 24.68 -9.85
CA PHE A 427 20.06 25.97 -9.18
C PHE A 427 21.14 26.87 -9.83
N LYS A 428 20.73 28.04 -10.33
CA LYS A 428 21.72 29.05 -10.74
C LYS A 428 22.32 29.64 -9.47
N THR A 429 23.63 29.53 -9.29
CA THR A 429 24.36 30.33 -8.30
C THR A 429 24.12 31.80 -8.62
N LEU A 430 23.52 32.54 -7.70
CA LEU A 430 23.39 33.98 -7.77
C LEU A 430 24.76 34.64 -7.58
#